data_c3af807717df083db5f9aafc614efaf2
#
_entry.id   c3af807717df083db5f9aafc614efaf2
#
_cell.length_a   1.000
_cell.length_b   1.000
_cell.length_c   1.000
_cell.angle_alpha   90.00
_cell.angle_beta   90.00
_cell.angle_gamma   90.00
#
_symmetry.space_group_name_H-M   'P 1'
#
loop_
_entity.id
_entity.type
_entity.pdbx_description
1 polymer ?
#
loop_
_entity_poly.entity_id
_entity_poly.type
_entity_poly.pdbx_seq_one_letter_code
_entity_poly.pdbx_strand_id
1 'polypeptide(L)'
;MTLITVLGSSGFIGSHLVKHVEQLGLECFAPARGADLAGRKLGHVIYAIGLTADFRTRPFDTFEAHVGKLIEILKTCEFESLVYLSSTRLYKHSHVGASNEDAMLGVYPTNPEDIFNLSKAMGENLLLSSNRPGVRAVRLSNVYGNDFSSENFLTSIIKDAITRKQVTLRTTMDSAKDYISIVDVVDVLIKISLRGQSAIYNLAAGVNFSNSELMTALSNATGCQVAVSPQAERIVFPPIDITRVKDEFGFTPSANVLSDMPMLVESFRAIERAV
;
A
#
# COMPACT_ATOMS: atom_id res chain seq x y z
N MET A 1 7.51 -8.09 -26.96
CA MET A 1 6.67 -7.11 -26.24
C MET A 1 6.99 -7.21 -24.75
N THR A 2 6.94 -6.10 -24.03
CA THR A 2 7.18 -6.11 -22.59
C THR A 2 5.96 -6.65 -21.87
N LEU A 3 6.11 -7.79 -21.19
CA LEU A 3 5.05 -8.44 -20.43
C LEU A 3 5.11 -7.98 -18.96
N ILE A 4 4.01 -7.43 -18.44
CA ILE A 4 3.82 -7.12 -17.02
C ILE A 4 2.86 -8.15 -16.44
N THR A 5 3.29 -8.87 -15.41
CA THR A 5 2.43 -9.80 -14.66
C THR A 5 2.01 -9.15 -13.35
N VAL A 6 0.69 -9.04 -13.11
CA VAL A 6 0.12 -8.49 -11.89
C VAL A 6 -0.47 -9.61 -11.03
N LEU A 7 0.25 -10.05 -10.01
CA LEU A 7 -0.23 -11.02 -9.04
C LEU A 7 -1.06 -10.31 -7.96
N GLY A 8 -2.30 -10.76 -7.77
CA GLY A 8 -3.26 -10.05 -6.89
C GLY A 8 -4.07 -8.97 -7.61
N SER A 9 -4.33 -9.16 -8.90
CA SER A 9 -5.05 -8.25 -9.80
C SER A 9 -6.48 -7.90 -9.35
N SER A 10 -7.12 -8.69 -8.51
CA SER A 10 -8.46 -8.42 -7.95
C SER A 10 -8.46 -7.47 -6.76
N GLY A 11 -7.29 -7.17 -6.18
CA GLY A 11 -7.15 -6.21 -5.07
C GLY A 11 -7.14 -4.77 -5.56
N PHE A 12 -7.20 -3.82 -4.60
CA PHE A 12 -7.22 -2.38 -4.90
C PHE A 12 -6.04 -1.95 -5.79
N ILE A 13 -4.80 -2.15 -5.35
CA ILE A 13 -3.62 -1.75 -6.13
C ILE A 13 -3.53 -2.58 -7.42
N GLY A 14 -3.78 -3.89 -7.33
CA GLY A 14 -3.67 -4.79 -8.48
C GLY A 14 -4.62 -4.44 -9.62
N SER A 15 -5.89 -4.09 -9.33
CA SER A 15 -6.86 -3.71 -10.36
C SER A 15 -6.52 -2.39 -11.05
N HIS A 16 -5.95 -1.43 -10.32
CA HIS A 16 -5.46 -0.19 -10.90
C HIS A 16 -4.20 -0.40 -11.73
N LEU A 17 -3.29 -1.30 -11.30
CA LEU A 17 -2.13 -1.69 -12.10
C LEU A 17 -2.53 -2.30 -13.44
N VAL A 18 -3.48 -3.24 -13.46
CA VAL A 18 -3.97 -3.85 -14.72
C VAL A 18 -4.44 -2.77 -15.68
N LYS A 19 -5.34 -1.89 -15.21
CA LYS A 19 -5.85 -0.77 -16.03
C LYS A 19 -4.75 0.15 -16.53
N HIS A 20 -3.77 0.45 -15.68
CA HIS A 20 -2.67 1.35 -16.05
C HIS A 20 -1.73 0.71 -17.08
N VAL A 21 -1.41 -0.58 -16.93
CA VAL A 21 -0.60 -1.35 -17.91
C VAL A 21 -1.28 -1.37 -19.28
N GLU A 22 -2.60 -1.62 -19.31
CA GLU A 22 -3.40 -1.59 -20.55
C GLU A 22 -3.41 -0.21 -21.21
N GLN A 23 -3.55 0.87 -20.41
CA GLN A 23 -3.50 2.26 -20.90
C GLN A 23 -2.14 2.61 -21.52
N LEU A 24 -1.05 2.01 -21.02
CA LEU A 24 0.30 2.18 -21.57
C LEU A 24 0.53 1.34 -22.84
N GLY A 25 -0.43 0.52 -23.26
CA GLY A 25 -0.30 -0.38 -24.41
C GLY A 25 0.69 -1.52 -24.19
N LEU A 26 0.99 -1.88 -22.94
CA LEU A 26 1.86 -3.00 -22.58
C LEU A 26 1.04 -4.30 -22.48
N GLU A 27 1.72 -5.43 -22.69
CA GLU A 27 1.09 -6.74 -22.49
C GLU A 27 0.88 -6.99 -20.97
N CYS A 28 -0.36 -7.33 -20.57
CA CYS A 28 -0.73 -7.57 -19.18
C CYS A 28 -1.16 -9.00 -18.97
N PHE A 29 -0.50 -9.71 -18.03
CA PHE A 29 -0.95 -11.01 -17.54
C PHE A 29 -1.43 -10.87 -16.10
N ALA A 30 -2.71 -11.08 -15.88
CA ALA A 30 -3.39 -10.95 -14.58
C ALA A 30 -4.04 -12.29 -14.19
N PRO A 31 -3.28 -13.27 -13.67
CA PRO A 31 -3.81 -14.58 -13.37
C PRO A 31 -4.86 -14.54 -12.27
N ALA A 32 -5.87 -15.39 -12.38
CA ALA A 32 -6.86 -15.60 -11.34
C ALA A 32 -6.23 -16.19 -10.08
N ARG A 33 -6.90 -15.99 -8.92
CA ARG A 33 -6.48 -16.62 -7.67
C ARG A 33 -6.45 -18.14 -7.82
N GLY A 34 -5.35 -18.77 -7.40
CA GLY A 34 -5.16 -20.21 -7.48
C GLY A 34 -4.71 -20.73 -8.85
N ALA A 35 -4.44 -19.86 -9.81
CA ALA A 35 -3.84 -20.29 -11.08
C ALA A 35 -2.49 -20.96 -10.86
N ASP A 36 -2.24 -22.07 -11.56
CA ASP A 36 -0.93 -22.70 -11.60
C ASP A 36 0.02 -21.89 -12.47
N LEU A 37 1.09 -21.42 -11.87
CA LEU A 37 2.12 -20.60 -12.50
C LEU A 37 3.45 -21.34 -12.66
N ALA A 38 3.57 -22.59 -12.21
CA ALA A 38 4.80 -23.35 -12.24
C ALA A 38 5.38 -23.44 -13.67
N GLY A 39 6.65 -23.15 -13.82
CA GLY A 39 7.37 -23.17 -15.10
C GLY A 39 7.01 -22.04 -16.08
N ARG A 40 6.15 -21.08 -15.70
CA ARG A 40 5.77 -19.96 -16.56
C ARG A 40 6.83 -18.88 -16.60
N LYS A 41 6.92 -18.23 -17.76
CA LYS A 41 7.67 -16.98 -17.95
C LYS A 41 6.73 -15.81 -17.68
N LEU A 42 7.02 -15.06 -16.63
CA LEU A 42 6.13 -14.01 -16.13
C LEU A 42 6.57 -12.58 -16.54
N GLY A 43 7.69 -12.43 -17.26
CA GLY A 43 8.21 -11.10 -17.60
C GLY A 43 8.53 -10.26 -16.36
N HIS A 44 7.97 -9.07 -16.26
CA HIS A 44 8.11 -8.19 -15.10
C HIS A 44 6.94 -8.38 -14.14
N VAL A 45 7.21 -8.89 -12.94
CA VAL A 45 6.17 -9.26 -11.96
C VAL A 45 5.98 -8.16 -10.94
N ILE A 46 4.73 -7.76 -10.71
CA ILE A 46 4.34 -6.95 -9.55
C ILE A 46 3.51 -7.82 -8.62
N TYR A 47 4.09 -8.13 -7.45
CA TYR A 47 3.48 -8.98 -6.43
C TYR A 47 2.63 -8.13 -5.48
N ALA A 48 1.35 -7.97 -5.83
CA ALA A 48 0.36 -7.20 -5.06
C ALA A 48 -0.55 -8.10 -4.19
N ILE A 49 -0.18 -9.37 -4.00
CA ILE A 49 -0.91 -10.26 -3.08
C ILE A 49 -0.62 -9.85 -1.64
N GLY A 50 -1.67 -9.66 -0.85
CA GLY A 50 -1.52 -9.32 0.56
C GLY A 50 -2.85 -9.20 1.29
N LEU A 51 -2.79 -9.30 2.62
CA LEU A 51 -3.88 -8.98 3.53
C LEU A 51 -3.48 -7.77 4.36
N THR A 52 -4.29 -6.71 4.36
CA THR A 52 -3.97 -5.45 5.03
C THR A 52 -4.97 -5.07 6.12
N ALA A 53 -6.25 -5.37 5.97
CA ALA A 53 -7.29 -5.03 6.95
C ALA A 53 -7.48 -6.13 8.01
N ASP A 54 -7.54 -7.39 7.59
CA ASP A 54 -7.97 -8.53 8.44
C ASP A 54 -6.80 -9.30 9.07
N PHE A 55 -5.57 -8.82 8.97
CA PHE A 55 -4.38 -9.58 9.39
C PHE A 55 -4.45 -10.04 10.87
N ARG A 56 -5.19 -9.31 11.73
CA ARG A 56 -5.37 -9.66 13.15
C ARG A 56 -6.21 -10.90 13.35
N THR A 57 -7.24 -11.05 12.55
CA THR A 57 -8.20 -12.16 12.63
C THR A 57 -7.82 -13.34 11.72
N ARG A 58 -6.90 -13.09 10.75
CA ARG A 58 -6.46 -14.06 9.74
C ARG A 58 -4.93 -14.19 9.67
N PRO A 59 -4.26 -14.56 10.79
CA PRO A 59 -2.80 -14.56 10.84
C PRO A 59 -2.16 -15.55 9.86
N PHE A 60 -2.72 -16.74 9.70
CA PHE A 60 -2.18 -17.75 8.78
C PHE A 60 -2.33 -17.33 7.32
N ASP A 61 -3.50 -16.81 6.94
CA ASP A 61 -3.74 -16.32 5.59
C ASP A 61 -2.85 -15.10 5.26
N THR A 62 -2.57 -14.26 6.27
CA THR A 62 -1.65 -13.13 6.14
C THR A 62 -0.25 -13.61 5.81
N PHE A 63 0.24 -14.61 6.54
CA PHE A 63 1.57 -15.17 6.31
C PHE A 63 1.64 -15.90 4.97
N GLU A 64 0.61 -16.68 4.63
CA GLU A 64 0.51 -17.36 3.33
C GLU A 64 0.53 -16.35 2.17
N ALA A 65 -0.24 -15.27 2.27
CA ALA A 65 -0.29 -14.22 1.25
C ALA A 65 1.03 -13.44 1.12
N HIS A 66 1.71 -13.14 2.23
CA HIS A 66 2.92 -12.34 2.21
C HIS A 66 4.19 -13.15 1.92
N VAL A 67 4.24 -14.43 2.33
CA VAL A 67 5.46 -15.26 2.30
C VAL A 67 5.25 -16.56 1.54
N GLY A 68 4.19 -17.34 1.86
CA GLY A 68 3.98 -18.66 1.27
C GLY A 68 3.91 -18.62 -0.25
N LYS A 69 3.03 -17.80 -0.81
CA LYS A 69 2.89 -17.67 -2.27
C LYS A 69 4.13 -17.05 -2.93
N LEU A 70 4.84 -16.16 -2.22
CA LEU A 70 6.11 -15.61 -2.71
C LEU A 70 7.17 -16.70 -2.88
N ILE A 71 7.28 -17.63 -1.91
CA ILE A 71 8.19 -18.79 -1.99
C ILE A 71 7.91 -19.61 -3.24
N GLU A 72 6.64 -19.90 -3.51
CA GLU A 72 6.24 -20.68 -4.70
C GLU A 72 6.73 -19.99 -5.98
N ILE A 73 6.43 -18.69 -6.15
CA ILE A 73 6.84 -17.93 -7.33
C ILE A 73 8.36 -17.89 -7.49
N LEU A 74 9.10 -17.64 -6.41
CA LEU A 74 10.55 -17.58 -6.44
C LEU A 74 11.19 -18.94 -6.82
N LYS A 75 10.56 -20.05 -6.45
CA LYS A 75 11.07 -21.41 -6.71
C LYS A 75 10.70 -21.94 -8.10
N THR A 76 9.51 -21.60 -8.61
CA THR A 76 8.92 -22.33 -9.74
C THR A 76 8.74 -21.48 -10.99
N CYS A 77 8.83 -20.14 -10.91
CA CYS A 77 8.59 -19.27 -12.06
C CYS A 77 9.88 -18.63 -12.58
N GLU A 78 9.88 -18.32 -13.88
CA GLU A 78 10.89 -17.47 -14.53
C GLU A 78 10.36 -16.04 -14.62
N PHE A 79 11.19 -15.04 -14.32
CA PHE A 79 10.85 -13.64 -14.47
C PHE A 79 12.09 -12.78 -14.75
N GLU A 80 11.90 -11.64 -15.40
CA GLU A 80 12.93 -10.62 -15.65
C GLU A 80 13.13 -9.71 -14.42
N SER A 81 12.03 -9.35 -13.77
CA SER A 81 12.04 -8.64 -12.49
C SER A 81 10.86 -9.05 -11.62
N LEU A 82 10.98 -8.87 -10.30
CA LEU A 82 9.89 -9.05 -9.37
C LEU A 82 9.88 -7.92 -8.33
N VAL A 83 8.79 -7.16 -8.31
CA VAL A 83 8.54 -6.10 -7.33
C VAL A 83 7.56 -6.62 -6.28
N TYR A 84 8.02 -6.73 -5.04
CA TYR A 84 7.21 -7.14 -3.89
C TYR A 84 6.64 -5.91 -3.18
N LEU A 85 5.32 -5.82 -3.06
CA LEU A 85 4.68 -4.73 -2.33
C LEU A 85 4.76 -4.96 -0.82
N SER A 86 5.65 -4.20 -0.20
CA SER A 86 5.83 -4.12 1.24
C SER A 86 5.10 -2.90 1.82
N SER A 87 5.47 -2.43 3.01
CA SER A 87 4.77 -1.34 3.69
C SER A 87 5.69 -0.48 4.53
N THR A 88 5.47 0.83 4.53
CA THR A 88 6.12 1.76 5.47
C THR A 88 5.71 1.55 6.93
N ARG A 89 4.68 0.72 7.18
CA ARG A 89 4.33 0.29 8.55
C ARG A 89 5.50 -0.40 9.27
N LEU A 90 6.47 -0.94 8.52
CA LEU A 90 7.72 -1.48 9.06
C LEU A 90 8.50 -0.48 9.91
N TYR A 91 8.32 0.81 9.67
CA TYR A 91 8.96 1.88 10.45
C TYR A 91 8.23 2.21 11.76
N LYS A 92 7.13 1.52 12.10
CA LYS A 92 6.31 1.80 13.30
C LYS A 92 7.13 1.87 14.60
N HIS A 93 8.15 1.03 14.71
CA HIS A 93 9.01 0.94 15.88
C HIS A 93 10.42 1.50 15.64
N SER A 94 10.63 2.19 14.52
CA SER A 94 11.91 2.84 14.24
C SER A 94 12.07 4.12 15.05
N HIS A 95 13.30 4.46 15.38
CA HIS A 95 13.59 5.72 16.06
C HIS A 95 13.29 6.91 15.14
N VAL A 96 12.98 8.05 15.74
CA VAL A 96 12.72 9.30 15.02
C VAL A 96 13.91 9.63 14.11
N GLY A 97 13.61 9.88 12.83
CA GLY A 97 14.63 10.17 11.80
C GLY A 97 15.14 8.96 11.01
N ALA A 98 14.69 7.74 11.32
CA ALA A 98 15.17 6.50 10.68
C ALA A 98 14.10 5.86 9.78
N SER A 99 13.48 6.61 8.86
CA SER A 99 12.44 6.10 7.93
C SER A 99 12.92 6.00 6.49
N ASN A 100 14.23 5.86 6.29
CA ASN A 100 14.82 5.53 4.99
C ASN A 100 14.90 4.01 4.79
N GLU A 101 15.21 3.57 3.58
CA GLU A 101 15.20 2.16 3.19
C GLU A 101 16.28 1.33 3.89
N ASP A 102 17.35 1.96 4.34
CA ASP A 102 18.49 1.31 5.01
C ASP A 102 18.34 1.28 6.55
N ALA A 103 17.23 1.83 7.07
CA ALA A 103 16.96 1.86 8.50
C ALA A 103 16.75 0.47 9.09
N MET A 104 17.26 0.28 10.31
CA MET A 104 16.96 -0.93 11.10
C MET A 104 15.47 -0.96 11.46
N LEU A 105 14.84 -2.10 11.27
CA LEU A 105 13.42 -2.31 11.54
C LEU A 105 13.22 -2.98 12.90
N GLY A 106 12.46 -2.33 13.78
CA GLY A 106 12.06 -2.90 15.06
C GLY A 106 10.81 -3.77 14.93
N VAL A 107 10.78 -4.93 15.60
CA VAL A 107 9.62 -5.81 15.67
C VAL A 107 9.46 -6.37 17.09
N TYR A 108 8.20 -6.57 17.52
CA TYR A 108 7.85 -7.17 18.81
C TYR A 108 7.10 -8.49 18.58
N PRO A 109 7.77 -9.66 18.62
CA PRO A 109 7.14 -10.95 18.30
C PRO A 109 5.98 -11.33 19.22
N THR A 110 5.92 -10.77 20.43
CA THR A 110 4.84 -11.00 21.40
C THR A 110 3.63 -10.08 21.19
N ASN A 111 3.74 -9.10 20.29
CA ASN A 111 2.64 -8.20 19.96
C ASN A 111 1.86 -8.74 18.73
N PRO A 112 0.58 -9.15 18.85
CA PRO A 112 -0.21 -9.62 17.73
C PRO A 112 -0.34 -8.63 16.57
N GLU A 113 -0.21 -7.33 16.86
CA GLU A 113 -0.21 -6.27 15.84
C GLU A 113 1.00 -6.36 14.89
N ASP A 114 2.10 -6.98 15.33
CA ASP A 114 3.33 -7.04 14.56
C ASP A 114 3.40 -8.23 13.61
N ILE A 115 2.38 -9.10 13.56
CA ILE A 115 2.35 -10.18 12.57
C ILE A 115 2.41 -9.66 11.12
N PHE A 116 1.77 -8.51 10.88
CA PHE A 116 1.86 -7.83 9.58
C PHE A 116 3.29 -7.37 9.28
N ASN A 117 3.94 -6.71 10.25
CA ASN A 117 5.31 -6.23 10.10
C ASN A 117 6.28 -7.39 9.92
N LEU A 118 6.16 -8.44 10.75
CA LEU A 118 6.98 -9.63 10.68
C LEU A 118 6.84 -10.34 9.32
N SER A 119 5.62 -10.54 8.84
CA SER A 119 5.39 -11.22 7.56
C SER A 119 5.89 -10.38 6.37
N LYS A 120 5.74 -9.05 6.38
CA LYS A 120 6.30 -8.18 5.35
C LYS A 120 7.83 -8.13 5.38
N ALA A 121 8.43 -8.00 6.56
CA ALA A 121 9.89 -8.04 6.72
C ALA A 121 10.48 -9.40 6.29
N MET A 122 9.80 -10.51 6.61
CA MET A 122 10.18 -11.86 6.14
C MET A 122 10.09 -11.95 4.62
N GLY A 123 9.03 -11.42 4.00
CA GLY A 123 8.90 -11.37 2.53
C GLY A 123 10.01 -10.58 1.87
N GLU A 124 10.36 -9.39 2.40
CA GLU A 124 11.51 -8.61 1.91
C GLU A 124 12.82 -9.39 2.03
N ASN A 125 13.09 -9.95 3.20
CA ASN A 125 14.34 -10.69 3.45
C ASN A 125 14.45 -11.91 2.53
N LEU A 126 13.39 -12.71 2.42
CA LEU A 126 13.34 -13.87 1.55
C LEU A 126 13.58 -13.50 0.08
N LEU A 127 12.91 -12.45 -0.40
CA LEU A 127 13.05 -11.94 -1.76
C LEU A 127 14.50 -11.57 -2.05
N LEU A 128 15.09 -10.74 -1.21
CA LEU A 128 16.46 -10.23 -1.39
C LEU A 128 17.52 -11.32 -1.21
N SER A 129 17.28 -12.29 -0.32
CA SER A 129 18.17 -13.46 -0.10
C SER A 129 18.03 -14.54 -1.19
N SER A 130 17.05 -14.43 -2.09
CA SER A 130 16.82 -15.43 -3.15
C SER A 130 17.92 -15.47 -4.21
N ASN A 131 18.81 -14.48 -4.23
CA ASN A 131 19.86 -14.27 -5.25
C ASN A 131 19.31 -14.24 -6.69
N ARG A 132 18.01 -13.96 -6.87
CA ARG A 132 17.41 -13.80 -8.19
C ARG A 132 17.67 -12.39 -8.71
N PRO A 133 18.02 -12.23 -10.00
CA PRO A 133 18.19 -10.89 -10.57
C PRO A 133 16.85 -10.14 -10.63
N GLY A 134 16.94 -8.81 -10.56
CA GLY A 134 15.78 -7.95 -10.77
C GLY A 134 14.73 -7.96 -9.65
N VAL A 135 15.02 -8.55 -8.46
CA VAL A 135 14.10 -8.55 -7.33
C VAL A 135 14.19 -7.23 -6.54
N ARG A 136 13.03 -6.68 -6.16
CA ARG A 136 12.93 -5.40 -5.44
C ARG A 136 11.76 -5.40 -4.48
N ALA A 137 11.90 -4.75 -3.34
CA ALA A 137 10.80 -4.48 -2.42
C ALA A 137 10.40 -3.01 -2.51
N VAL A 138 9.09 -2.73 -2.46
CA VAL A 138 8.56 -1.37 -2.40
C VAL A 138 7.71 -1.21 -1.17
N ARG A 139 8.16 -0.36 -0.24
CA ARG A 139 7.45 -0.02 1.00
C ARG A 139 6.45 1.10 0.71
N LEU A 140 5.18 0.73 0.58
CA LEU A 140 4.09 1.67 0.32
C LEU A 140 3.61 2.33 1.61
N SER A 141 3.32 3.62 1.58
CA SER A 141 2.55 4.30 2.63
C SER A 141 1.05 3.97 2.50
N ASN A 142 0.16 4.76 3.15
CA ASN A 142 -1.26 4.51 3.04
C ASN A 142 -1.76 4.93 1.65
N VAL A 143 -1.96 3.97 0.77
CA VAL A 143 -2.44 4.22 -0.59
C VAL A 143 -3.92 4.55 -0.55
N TYR A 144 -4.31 5.67 -1.18
CA TYR A 144 -5.69 6.10 -1.28
C TYR A 144 -6.14 6.25 -2.73
N GLY A 145 -7.46 6.17 -2.95
CA GLY A 145 -8.12 6.30 -4.24
C GLY A 145 -9.56 5.80 -4.14
N ASN A 146 -10.18 5.55 -5.29
CA ASN A 146 -11.55 5.08 -5.37
C ASN A 146 -11.67 3.58 -5.04
N ASP A 147 -11.28 3.18 -3.83
CA ASP A 147 -11.51 1.84 -3.28
C ASP A 147 -12.46 1.93 -2.08
N PHE A 148 -13.72 1.67 -2.34
CA PHE A 148 -14.76 1.72 -1.33
C PHE A 148 -15.12 0.34 -0.77
N SER A 149 -14.47 -0.71 -1.25
CA SER A 149 -14.58 -2.07 -0.71
C SER A 149 -13.63 -2.33 0.46
N SER A 150 -12.58 -1.52 0.61
CA SER A 150 -11.59 -1.65 1.67
C SER A 150 -12.09 -1.09 3.00
N GLU A 151 -11.79 -1.78 4.09
CA GLU A 151 -12.01 -1.31 5.47
C GLU A 151 -10.80 -0.54 6.03
N ASN A 152 -9.97 0.06 5.16
CA ASN A 152 -8.89 0.90 5.62
C ASN A 152 -9.43 2.18 6.30
N PHE A 153 -8.56 2.84 7.07
CA PHE A 153 -8.95 4.01 7.88
C PHE A 153 -9.64 5.10 7.06
N LEU A 154 -9.06 5.51 5.92
CA LEU A 154 -9.59 6.62 5.12
C LEU A 154 -10.96 6.28 4.53
N THR A 155 -11.10 5.09 3.94
CA THR A 155 -12.39 4.62 3.40
C THR A 155 -13.45 4.52 4.48
N SER A 156 -13.10 3.99 5.66
CA SER A 156 -14.03 3.86 6.79
C SER A 156 -14.55 5.21 7.27
N ILE A 157 -13.69 6.22 7.41
CA ILE A 157 -14.13 7.55 7.86
C ILE A 157 -14.97 8.27 6.80
N ILE A 158 -14.66 8.12 5.51
CA ILE A 158 -15.50 8.66 4.42
C ILE A 158 -16.88 8.01 4.45
N LYS A 159 -16.94 6.69 4.57
CA LYS A 159 -18.19 5.94 4.69
C LYS A 159 -19.02 6.42 5.87
N ASP A 160 -18.44 6.47 7.06
CA ASP A 160 -19.13 6.92 8.27
C ASP A 160 -19.63 8.38 8.14
N ALA A 161 -18.81 9.27 7.56
CA ALA A 161 -19.18 10.67 7.33
C ALA A 161 -20.38 10.82 6.40
N ILE A 162 -20.50 9.98 5.38
CA ILE A 162 -21.60 10.04 4.40
C ILE A 162 -22.85 9.35 4.92
N THR A 163 -22.71 8.11 5.43
CA THR A 163 -23.86 7.27 5.81
C THR A 163 -24.43 7.62 7.18
N ARG A 164 -23.56 7.94 8.16
CA ARG A 164 -23.94 8.20 9.55
C ARG A 164 -23.92 9.67 9.93
N LYS A 165 -23.34 10.54 9.09
CA LYS A 165 -23.07 11.95 9.39
C LYS A 165 -22.23 12.18 10.66
N GLN A 166 -21.53 11.16 11.09
CA GLN A 166 -20.70 11.18 12.27
C GLN A 166 -19.49 10.26 12.09
N VAL A 167 -18.30 10.75 12.46
CA VAL A 167 -17.06 9.99 12.51
C VAL A 167 -16.56 9.92 13.94
N THR A 168 -16.25 8.72 14.42
CA THR A 168 -15.62 8.53 15.74
C THR A 168 -14.20 8.01 15.58
N LEU A 169 -13.22 8.84 15.89
CA LEU A 169 -11.80 8.49 15.83
C LEU A 169 -11.40 7.62 17.04
N ARG A 170 -10.65 6.56 16.77
CA ARG A 170 -10.00 5.72 17.79
C ARG A 170 -8.55 6.13 18.07
N THR A 171 -8.06 7.13 17.36
CA THR A 171 -6.75 7.76 17.55
C THR A 171 -6.93 9.26 17.75
N THR A 172 -5.98 9.91 18.43
CA THR A 172 -6.05 11.34 18.74
C THR A 172 -6.00 12.22 17.48
N MET A 173 -6.44 13.49 17.60
CA MET A 173 -6.46 14.44 16.48
C MET A 173 -5.07 14.77 15.94
N ASP A 174 -4.04 14.69 16.77
CA ASP A 174 -2.63 14.89 16.40
C ASP A 174 -1.92 13.62 15.93
N SER A 175 -2.62 12.48 15.87
CA SER A 175 -2.13 11.30 15.18
C SER A 175 -1.94 11.58 13.69
N ALA A 176 -0.81 11.18 13.11
CA ALA A 176 -0.45 11.54 11.75
C ALA A 176 0.17 10.37 10.98
N LYS A 177 -0.14 10.30 9.67
CA LYS A 177 0.35 9.28 8.74
C LYS A 177 0.58 9.87 7.35
N ASP A 178 1.43 9.21 6.58
CA ASP A 178 1.61 9.50 5.16
C ASP A 178 0.50 8.85 4.32
N TYR A 179 0.04 9.55 3.28
CA TYR A 179 -0.97 9.08 2.32
C TYR A 179 -0.52 9.39 0.90
N ILE A 180 -0.48 8.37 0.03
CA ILE A 180 -0.10 8.48 -1.37
C ILE A 180 -1.24 8.10 -2.31
N SER A 181 -1.41 8.84 -3.41
CA SER A 181 -2.43 8.56 -4.44
C SER A 181 -2.15 7.23 -5.16
N ILE A 182 -3.20 6.47 -5.44
CA ILE A 182 -3.10 5.24 -6.26
C ILE A 182 -2.55 5.54 -7.66
N VAL A 183 -2.82 6.72 -8.20
CA VAL A 183 -2.33 7.13 -9.53
C VAL A 183 -0.81 7.21 -9.53
N ASP A 184 -0.22 7.85 -8.52
CA ASP A 184 1.23 7.93 -8.35
C ASP A 184 1.85 6.55 -8.11
N VAL A 185 1.19 5.73 -7.30
CA VAL A 185 1.66 4.38 -6.97
C VAL A 185 1.79 3.51 -8.21
N VAL A 186 0.75 3.42 -9.06
CA VAL A 186 0.80 2.51 -10.21
C VAL A 186 1.80 2.96 -11.26
N ASP A 187 1.94 4.26 -11.49
CA ASP A 187 2.93 4.81 -12.42
C ASP A 187 4.36 4.49 -11.99
N VAL A 188 4.68 4.73 -10.71
CA VAL A 188 6.03 4.50 -10.19
C VAL A 188 6.34 3.01 -10.06
N LEU A 189 5.38 2.16 -9.69
CA LEU A 189 5.58 0.70 -9.62
C LEU A 189 5.95 0.11 -10.99
N ILE A 190 5.33 0.56 -12.07
CA ILE A 190 5.70 0.13 -13.43
C ILE A 190 7.14 0.56 -13.73
N LYS A 191 7.52 1.82 -13.44
CA LYS A 191 8.90 2.30 -13.64
C LYS A 191 9.91 1.47 -12.83
N ILE A 192 9.62 1.18 -11.56
CA ILE A 192 10.48 0.35 -10.71
C ILE A 192 10.59 -1.07 -11.29
N SER A 193 9.50 -1.67 -11.76
CA SER A 193 9.52 -3.03 -12.31
C SER A 193 10.40 -3.13 -13.56
N LEU A 194 10.38 -2.12 -14.42
CA LEU A 194 11.09 -2.12 -15.69
C LEU A 194 12.56 -1.73 -15.56
N ARG A 195 12.89 -0.76 -14.71
CA ARG A 195 14.21 -0.13 -14.70
C ARG A 195 14.78 0.23 -13.32
N GLY A 196 14.15 -0.21 -12.23
CA GLY A 196 14.66 0.07 -10.89
C GLY A 196 16.03 -0.55 -10.67
N GLN A 197 16.91 0.15 -9.97
CA GLN A 197 18.30 -0.27 -9.70
C GLN A 197 18.52 -0.60 -8.22
N SER A 198 17.73 -0.02 -7.32
CA SER A 198 17.82 -0.25 -5.88
C SER A 198 17.04 -1.48 -5.44
N ALA A 199 17.50 -2.14 -4.38
CA ALA A 199 16.86 -3.32 -3.82
C ALA A 199 15.55 -3.00 -3.07
N ILE A 200 15.48 -1.83 -2.42
CA ILE A 200 14.32 -1.38 -1.65
C ILE A 200 14.01 0.07 -2.01
N TYR A 201 12.72 0.39 -2.13
CA TYR A 201 12.21 1.75 -2.34
C TYR A 201 11.13 2.07 -1.34
N ASN A 202 11.14 3.29 -0.80
CA ASN A 202 9.99 3.89 -0.17
C ASN A 202 9.14 4.57 -1.26
N LEU A 203 7.86 4.24 -1.31
CA LEU A 203 6.91 4.91 -2.19
C LEU A 203 5.78 5.51 -1.35
N ALA A 204 5.89 6.79 -1.09
CA ALA A 204 5.11 7.58 -0.15
C ALA A 204 4.99 9.03 -0.66
N ALA A 205 4.15 9.84 -0.01
CA ALA A 205 4.11 11.28 -0.28
C ALA A 205 5.28 12.04 0.36
N GLY A 206 5.94 11.46 1.36
CA GLY A 206 7.04 12.08 2.11
C GLY A 206 6.58 13.12 3.14
N VAL A 207 5.27 13.22 3.35
CA VAL A 207 4.65 14.16 4.31
C VAL A 207 3.51 13.47 5.06
N ASN A 208 3.46 13.69 6.38
CA ASN A 208 2.35 13.20 7.18
C ASN A 208 1.21 14.20 7.22
N PHE A 209 -0.02 13.66 7.19
CA PHE A 209 -1.26 14.40 7.45
C PHE A 209 -1.84 13.97 8.79
N SER A 210 -2.19 14.93 9.63
CA SER A 210 -2.82 14.69 10.93
C SER A 210 -4.29 14.32 10.76
N ASN A 211 -4.84 13.61 11.76
CA ASN A 211 -6.28 13.39 11.80
C ASN A 211 -7.06 14.71 11.82
N SER A 212 -6.53 15.77 12.48
CA SER A 212 -7.15 17.09 12.50
C SER A 212 -7.33 17.66 11.10
N GLU A 213 -6.29 17.60 10.25
CA GLU A 213 -6.36 18.07 8.88
C GLU A 213 -7.33 17.24 8.04
N LEU A 214 -7.26 15.90 8.17
CA LEU A 214 -8.19 14.98 7.48
C LEU A 214 -9.64 15.23 7.87
N MET A 215 -9.92 15.37 9.18
CA MET A 215 -11.28 15.62 9.65
C MET A 215 -11.81 16.99 9.23
N THR A 216 -10.95 18.00 9.18
CA THR A 216 -11.33 19.32 8.66
C THR A 216 -11.72 19.23 7.19
N ALA A 217 -10.90 18.59 6.35
CA ALA A 217 -11.21 18.40 4.92
C ALA A 217 -12.49 17.58 4.72
N LEU A 218 -12.67 16.49 5.49
CA LEU A 218 -13.84 15.62 5.41
C LEU A 218 -15.12 16.33 5.89
N SER A 219 -15.07 17.07 6.99
CA SER A 219 -16.22 17.84 7.51
C SER A 219 -16.63 18.95 6.55
N ASN A 220 -15.68 19.63 5.92
CA ASN A 220 -15.96 20.63 4.88
C ASN A 220 -16.68 20.00 3.68
N ALA A 221 -16.32 18.78 3.28
CA ALA A 221 -16.91 18.08 2.13
C ALA A 221 -18.26 17.41 2.44
N THR A 222 -18.55 17.05 3.71
CA THR A 222 -19.72 16.22 4.07
C THR A 222 -20.68 16.85 5.07
N GLY A 223 -20.22 17.83 5.86
CA GLY A 223 -20.94 18.38 7.00
C GLY A 223 -21.02 17.43 8.20
N CYS A 224 -20.19 16.37 8.25
CA CYS A 224 -20.24 15.40 9.34
C CYS A 224 -19.71 15.97 10.67
N GLN A 225 -20.21 15.42 11.77
CA GLN A 225 -19.67 15.67 13.11
C GLN A 225 -18.49 14.73 13.39
N VAL A 226 -17.51 15.21 14.14
CA VAL A 226 -16.33 14.44 14.53
C VAL A 226 -16.27 14.30 16.04
N ALA A 227 -16.11 13.07 16.51
CA ALA A 227 -15.87 12.75 17.93
C ALA A 227 -14.56 11.96 18.05
N VAL A 228 -13.94 12.03 19.22
CA VAL A 228 -12.74 11.26 19.55
C VAL A 228 -13.09 10.32 20.70
N SER A 229 -12.75 9.03 20.57
CA SER A 229 -12.96 8.05 21.62
C SER A 229 -12.21 8.44 22.90
N PRO A 230 -12.80 8.23 24.11
CA PRO A 230 -12.08 8.46 25.36
C PRO A 230 -10.80 7.64 25.53
N GLN A 231 -10.70 6.48 24.83
CA GLN A 231 -9.53 5.61 24.81
C GLN A 231 -8.65 5.82 23.57
N ALA A 232 -8.76 6.97 22.89
CA ALA A 232 -7.99 7.24 21.70
C ALA A 232 -6.49 7.30 22.00
N GLU A 233 -5.72 6.48 21.28
CA GLU A 233 -4.27 6.44 21.37
C GLU A 233 -3.63 7.40 20.37
N ARG A 234 -2.50 7.99 20.77
CA ARG A 234 -1.70 8.80 19.86
C ARG A 234 -0.81 7.90 19.00
N ILE A 235 -0.97 7.98 17.67
CA ILE A 235 -0.15 7.23 16.70
C ILE A 235 0.47 8.22 15.71
N VAL A 236 1.78 8.38 15.79
CA VAL A 236 2.54 9.21 14.83
C VAL A 236 3.63 8.34 14.21
N PHE A 237 3.58 8.23 12.87
CA PHE A 237 4.67 7.62 12.12
C PHE A 237 5.74 8.67 11.81
N PRO A 238 7.01 8.29 11.73
CA PRO A 238 8.03 9.19 11.22
C PRO A 238 7.72 9.57 9.75
N PRO A 239 8.06 10.79 9.30
CA PRO A 239 7.99 11.13 7.89
C PRO A 239 8.83 10.15 7.06
N ILE A 240 8.30 9.72 5.93
CA ILE A 240 8.96 8.72 5.08
C ILE A 240 9.93 9.45 4.14
N ASP A 241 11.19 9.00 4.16
CA ASP A 241 12.19 9.48 3.21
C ASP A 241 11.91 8.88 1.82
N ILE A 242 11.71 9.74 0.84
CA ILE A 242 11.44 9.38 -0.56
C ILE A 242 12.58 9.78 -1.50
N THR A 243 13.72 10.13 -0.97
CA THR A 243 14.87 10.63 -1.75
C THR A 243 15.26 9.65 -2.84
N ARG A 244 15.31 8.36 -2.54
CA ARG A 244 15.71 7.31 -3.49
C ARG A 244 14.80 7.24 -4.70
N VAL A 245 13.48 7.19 -4.52
CA VAL A 245 12.50 7.16 -5.62
C VAL A 245 12.47 8.49 -6.38
N LYS A 246 12.67 9.59 -5.68
CA LYS A 246 12.76 10.93 -6.28
C LYS A 246 13.99 11.06 -7.19
N ASP A 247 15.15 10.67 -6.71
CA ASP A 247 16.41 10.82 -7.46
C ASP A 247 16.45 9.88 -8.68
N GLU A 248 15.95 8.64 -8.54
CA GLU A 248 16.02 7.66 -9.61
C GLU A 248 14.94 7.85 -10.71
N PHE A 249 13.74 8.28 -10.32
CA PHE A 249 12.60 8.38 -11.27
C PHE A 249 12.07 9.79 -11.47
N GLY A 250 12.62 10.80 -10.80
CA GLY A 250 12.09 12.19 -10.82
C GLY A 250 10.72 12.28 -10.13
N PHE A 251 10.41 11.35 -9.20
CA PHE A 251 9.10 11.28 -8.58
C PHE A 251 8.83 12.50 -7.70
N THR A 252 7.66 13.09 -7.89
CA THR A 252 7.05 14.07 -6.99
C THR A 252 5.58 13.72 -6.88
N PRO A 253 5.00 13.65 -5.68
CA PRO A 253 3.57 13.37 -5.51
C PRO A 253 2.73 14.35 -6.34
N SER A 254 1.83 13.83 -7.17
CA SER A 254 1.01 14.63 -8.09
C SER A 254 -0.20 15.26 -7.39
N ALA A 255 -0.60 14.70 -6.24
CA ALA A 255 -1.77 15.10 -5.47
C ALA A 255 -1.55 14.84 -3.99
N ASN A 256 -2.42 15.37 -3.14
CA ASN A 256 -2.45 15.07 -1.72
C ASN A 256 -3.89 14.75 -1.25
N VAL A 257 -3.98 13.97 -0.19
CA VAL A 257 -5.25 13.44 0.33
C VAL A 257 -6.24 14.53 0.76
N LEU A 258 -5.76 15.70 1.17
CA LEU A 258 -6.64 16.81 1.60
C LEU A 258 -7.31 17.48 0.40
N SER A 259 -6.54 17.77 -0.66
CA SER A 259 -7.08 18.34 -1.89
C SER A 259 -8.02 17.39 -2.63
N ASP A 260 -7.76 16.08 -2.52
CA ASP A 260 -8.57 15.03 -3.17
C ASP A 260 -9.81 14.63 -2.37
N MET A 261 -9.94 15.05 -1.12
CA MET A 261 -11.05 14.66 -0.23
C MET A 261 -12.44 14.94 -0.85
N PRO A 262 -12.72 16.10 -1.48
CA PRO A 262 -14.01 16.34 -2.12
C PRO A 262 -14.32 15.33 -3.23
N MET A 263 -13.33 15.00 -4.07
CA MET A 263 -13.46 14.03 -5.15
C MET A 263 -13.74 12.62 -4.60
N LEU A 264 -13.03 12.20 -3.55
CA LEU A 264 -13.24 10.89 -2.89
C LEU A 264 -14.65 10.79 -2.31
N VAL A 265 -15.14 11.85 -1.67
CA VAL A 265 -16.50 11.92 -1.11
C VAL A 265 -17.55 11.81 -2.22
N GLU A 266 -17.41 12.53 -3.33
CA GLU A 266 -18.37 12.47 -4.44
C GLU A 266 -18.35 11.10 -5.14
N SER A 267 -17.17 10.51 -5.32
CA SER A 267 -17.04 9.17 -5.89
C SER A 267 -17.75 8.11 -5.02
N PHE A 268 -17.63 8.22 -3.69
CA PHE A 268 -18.33 7.33 -2.77
C PHE A 268 -19.87 7.53 -2.86
N ARG A 269 -20.34 8.78 -2.87
CA ARG A 269 -21.77 9.10 -3.03
C ARG A 269 -22.37 8.54 -4.33
N ALA A 270 -21.60 8.57 -5.42
CA ALA A 270 -22.03 8.03 -6.71
C ALA A 270 -22.27 6.52 -6.64
N ILE A 271 -21.43 5.78 -5.93
CA ILE A 271 -21.60 4.33 -5.74
C ILE A 271 -22.81 4.01 -4.85
N GLU A 272 -22.97 4.73 -3.73
CA GLU A 272 -24.13 4.55 -2.82
C GLU A 272 -25.47 4.82 -3.51
N ARG A 273 -25.52 5.70 -4.52
CA ARG A 273 -26.74 5.97 -5.31
C ARG A 273 -27.00 4.91 -6.38
N ALA A 274 -26.01 4.11 -6.76
CA ALA A 274 -26.11 3.10 -7.80
C ALA A 274 -26.51 1.71 -7.25
N VAL A 275 -26.53 1.54 -5.92
CA VAL A 275 -26.98 0.35 -5.19
C VAL A 275 -28.39 0.57 -4.67
#